data_849270c9b39aee44b777a5b42dc23144
#
_entry.id   849270c9b39aee44b777a5b42dc23144
#
_cell.length_a   1.000
_cell.length_b   1.000
_cell.length_c   1.000
_cell.angle_alpha   90.00
_cell.angle_beta   90.00
_cell.angle_gamma   90.00
#
_symmetry.space_group_name_H-M   'P 1'
#
loop_
_entity.id
_entity.type
_entity.pdbx_description
1 polymer ?
#
loop_
_entity_poly.entity_id
_entity_poly.type
_entity_poly.pdbx_seq_one_letter_code
_entity_poly.pdbx_strand_id
1 'polypeptide(L)'
;MSLTLFFAGGLFNNATAFNNGGSDSIKNWNTGKMTAMNAIFQNAVKFNQPIGSWNVSKAELMSEMFNGARAFNQSLANWRLDSLVSTTGLPNSPWSGAPRMLDNSGLSMKNYDATLISWNIQSTNSPLILGAAGLKYCTADAARKNLIKPVADGGHGWTINGDAKECPKHTVVFDTQGGMAIASQEVAFTDKITAPAVPNRQGYTFAGWYTDNTFARAWNFAVDTMPDSNLTLYAKWIENPKSVAASGGASENNLSSLTKLAETGVDAGIFFSAAVAFIAVGSIAIKLIKRS
;
A
#
# COMPACT_ATOMS: atom_id res chain seq x y z
N MET A 1 4.45 24.87 36.67
CA MET A 1 3.97 23.79 37.53
C MET A 1 3.66 22.59 36.68
N SER A 2 4.33 21.47 36.90
CA SER A 2 4.00 20.22 36.21
C SER A 2 2.87 19.54 37.00
N LEU A 3 1.64 19.57 36.49
CA LEU A 3 0.52 18.83 37.10
C LEU A 3 0.73 17.35 36.78
N THR A 4 1.02 16.55 37.79
CA THR A 4 1.11 15.10 37.62
C THR A 4 -0.28 14.53 37.87
N LEU A 5 -0.99 14.17 36.80
CA LEU A 5 -2.29 13.51 36.86
C LEU A 5 -2.09 12.00 37.02
N PHE A 6 -2.71 11.38 38.02
CA PHE A 6 -2.73 9.91 38.20
C PHE A 6 -3.98 9.29 37.57
N PHE A 7 -5.04 10.08 37.42
CA PHE A 7 -6.33 9.65 36.90
C PHE A 7 -6.93 10.77 36.07
N ALA A 8 -7.29 10.52 34.82
CA ALA A 8 -7.87 11.49 33.92
C ALA A 8 -9.16 10.98 33.23
N GLY A 9 -9.74 9.88 33.73
CA GLY A 9 -10.97 9.33 33.16
C GLY A 9 -12.07 10.39 33.00
N GLY A 10 -12.58 10.57 31.80
CA GLY A 10 -13.69 11.48 31.50
C GLY A 10 -13.42 12.98 31.61
N LEU A 11 -12.15 13.43 31.71
CA LEU A 11 -11.82 14.82 32.00
C LEU A 11 -12.49 15.85 31.06
N PHE A 12 -12.58 15.56 29.77
CA PHE A 12 -13.25 16.39 28.75
C PHE A 12 -14.41 15.64 28.08
N ASN A 13 -14.99 14.68 28.79
CA ASN A 13 -16.13 13.93 28.26
C ASN A 13 -17.30 14.88 27.98
N ASN A 14 -17.87 14.78 26.77
CA ASN A 14 -18.94 15.63 26.26
C ASN A 14 -18.58 17.14 26.15
N ALA A 15 -17.31 17.50 26.28
CA ALA A 15 -16.85 18.87 26.07
C ALA A 15 -16.75 19.18 24.56
N THR A 16 -17.91 19.33 23.91
CA THR A 16 -18.03 19.40 22.43
C THR A 16 -17.25 20.54 21.80
N ALA A 17 -17.03 21.64 22.52
CA ALA A 17 -16.28 22.81 22.04
C ALA A 17 -14.81 22.79 22.45
N PHE A 18 -14.36 21.81 23.26
CA PHE A 18 -13.01 21.77 23.78
C PHE A 18 -11.99 21.48 22.66
N ASN A 19 -11.03 22.37 22.53
CA ASN A 19 -9.83 22.20 21.70
C ASN A 19 -8.64 22.97 22.29
N ASN A 20 -8.53 23.03 23.63
CA ASN A 20 -7.46 23.69 24.36
C ASN A 20 -7.24 25.17 23.93
N GLY A 21 -8.32 25.88 23.57
CA GLY A 21 -8.24 27.27 23.06
C GLY A 21 -7.42 27.39 21.75
N GLY A 22 -7.20 26.29 21.02
CA GLY A 22 -6.32 26.26 19.86
C GLY A 22 -4.83 26.15 20.19
N SER A 23 -4.46 26.15 21.49
CA SER A 23 -3.08 26.03 21.94
C SER A 23 -2.61 24.58 21.95
N ASP A 24 -1.43 24.32 21.45
CA ASP A 24 -0.80 22.98 21.46
C ASP A 24 -0.15 22.61 22.80
N SER A 25 -0.27 23.47 23.84
CA SER A 25 0.38 23.28 25.15
C SER A 25 -0.01 21.99 25.87
N ILE A 26 -1.14 21.37 25.50
CA ILE A 26 -1.59 20.06 26.02
C ILE A 26 -0.56 18.94 25.76
N LYS A 27 0.27 19.07 24.69
CA LYS A 27 1.36 18.13 24.40
C LYS A 27 2.40 18.05 25.51
N ASN A 28 2.52 19.09 26.33
CA ASN A 28 3.50 19.19 27.42
C ASN A 28 2.99 18.61 28.75
N TRP A 29 1.81 18.03 28.77
CA TRP A 29 1.27 17.40 29.97
C TRP A 29 2.15 16.21 30.37
N ASN A 30 2.38 16.09 31.69
CA ASN A 30 3.09 14.93 32.23
C ASN A 30 2.10 13.79 32.42
N THR A 31 2.00 12.94 31.41
CA THR A 31 1.05 11.81 31.36
C THR A 31 1.66 10.49 31.80
N GLY A 32 2.97 10.43 32.03
CA GLY A 32 3.71 9.19 32.28
C GLY A 32 3.38 8.43 33.57
N LYS A 33 2.46 8.97 34.40
CA LYS A 33 1.94 8.31 35.60
C LYS A 33 0.43 8.02 35.50
N MET A 34 -0.21 8.35 34.39
CA MET A 34 -1.63 8.08 34.19
C MET A 34 -1.87 6.60 33.96
N THR A 35 -2.72 5.98 34.78
CA THR A 35 -3.14 4.59 34.62
C THR A 35 -4.52 4.47 34.00
N ALA A 36 -5.41 5.45 34.21
CA ALA A 36 -6.74 5.48 33.63
C ALA A 36 -6.91 6.70 32.72
N MET A 37 -7.11 6.43 31.44
CA MET A 37 -7.30 7.41 30.36
C MET A 37 -8.65 7.21 29.64
N ASN A 38 -9.56 6.45 30.22
CA ASN A 38 -10.84 6.17 29.61
C ASN A 38 -11.68 7.43 29.44
N ALA A 39 -12.36 7.57 28.31
CA ALA A 39 -13.31 8.63 27.96
C ALA A 39 -12.77 10.07 28.10
N ILE A 40 -11.45 10.30 28.13
CA ILE A 40 -10.90 11.66 28.34
C ILE A 40 -11.48 12.65 27.33
N PHE A 41 -11.54 12.31 26.06
CA PHE A 41 -12.03 13.15 24.97
C PHE A 41 -13.28 12.56 24.30
N GLN A 42 -14.02 11.70 25.02
CA GLN A 42 -15.27 11.16 24.51
C GLN A 42 -16.24 12.30 24.15
N ASN A 43 -16.73 12.29 22.89
CA ASN A 43 -17.60 13.34 22.35
C ASN A 43 -17.03 14.78 22.41
N ALA A 44 -15.71 14.93 22.57
CA ALA A 44 -15.03 16.22 22.39
C ALA A 44 -14.90 16.51 20.89
N VAL A 45 -16.01 16.89 20.25
CA VAL A 45 -16.19 16.92 18.78
C VAL A 45 -15.15 17.77 18.07
N LYS A 46 -14.68 18.87 18.70
CA LYS A 46 -13.69 19.80 18.11
C LYS A 46 -12.24 19.50 18.51
N PHE A 47 -12.01 18.53 19.39
CA PHE A 47 -10.66 18.23 19.86
C PHE A 47 -9.77 17.67 18.76
N ASN A 48 -8.65 18.35 18.50
CA ASN A 48 -7.63 17.89 17.54
C ASN A 48 -6.23 18.42 17.91
N GLN A 49 -5.80 18.26 19.16
CA GLN A 49 -4.50 18.74 19.62
C GLN A 49 -3.40 17.66 19.51
N PRO A 50 -2.12 18.04 19.32
CA PRO A 50 -1.01 17.13 19.10
C PRO A 50 -0.60 16.41 20.40
N ILE A 51 -1.25 15.30 20.68
CA ILE A 51 -0.99 14.46 21.87
C ILE A 51 -0.17 13.19 21.55
N GLY A 52 0.32 13.04 20.33
CA GLY A 52 1.13 11.89 19.92
C GLY A 52 2.43 11.74 20.72
N SER A 53 2.90 12.79 21.39
CA SER A 53 4.08 12.77 22.30
C SER A 53 3.75 12.36 23.73
N TRP A 54 2.49 12.13 24.08
CA TRP A 54 2.12 11.70 25.43
C TRP A 54 2.76 10.34 25.76
N ASN A 55 3.30 10.24 26.96
CA ASN A 55 3.75 8.96 27.50
C ASN A 55 2.54 8.21 28.08
N VAL A 56 2.08 7.18 27.38
CA VAL A 56 0.94 6.36 27.80
C VAL A 56 1.36 4.96 28.25
N SER A 57 2.65 4.72 28.44
CA SER A 57 3.21 3.39 28.76
C SER A 57 2.72 2.80 30.09
N LYS A 58 2.11 3.61 30.95
CA LYS A 58 1.49 3.19 32.22
C LYS A 58 -0.02 3.13 32.17
N ALA A 59 -0.63 3.50 31.05
CA ALA A 59 -2.08 3.47 30.91
C ALA A 59 -2.59 2.02 30.87
N GLU A 60 -3.48 1.68 31.78
CA GLU A 60 -4.13 0.38 31.90
C GLU A 60 -5.50 0.37 31.22
N LEU A 61 -6.17 1.54 31.17
CA LEU A 61 -7.53 1.71 30.68
C LEU A 61 -7.59 2.87 29.68
N MET A 62 -8.06 2.62 28.44
CA MET A 62 -8.25 3.63 27.38
C MET A 62 -9.61 3.51 26.68
N SER A 63 -10.58 2.81 27.29
CA SER A 63 -11.90 2.68 26.69
C SER A 63 -12.51 4.04 26.36
N GLU A 64 -13.13 4.13 25.18
CA GLU A 64 -13.87 5.31 24.70
C GLU A 64 -13.06 6.64 24.64
N MET A 65 -11.74 6.60 24.74
CA MET A 65 -10.91 7.81 24.90
C MET A 65 -11.18 8.89 23.84
N PHE A 66 -11.38 8.50 22.58
CA PHE A 66 -11.70 9.39 21.46
C PHE A 66 -13.04 9.05 20.79
N ASN A 67 -13.89 8.26 21.45
CA ASN A 67 -15.18 7.92 20.89
C ASN A 67 -15.99 9.19 20.59
N GLY A 68 -16.36 9.40 19.32
CA GLY A 68 -17.10 10.59 18.87
C GLY A 68 -16.28 11.87 18.79
N ALA A 69 -14.96 11.83 18.98
CA ALA A 69 -14.07 12.99 18.79
C ALA A 69 -13.83 13.24 17.29
N ARG A 70 -14.83 13.74 16.59
CA ARG A 70 -14.91 13.79 15.12
C ARG A 70 -13.83 14.64 14.44
N ALA A 71 -13.22 15.59 15.14
CA ALA A 71 -12.11 16.39 14.60
C ALA A 71 -10.74 15.78 14.89
N PHE A 72 -10.64 14.79 15.78
CA PHE A 72 -9.38 14.22 16.22
C PHE A 72 -8.68 13.45 15.08
N ASN A 73 -7.60 14.03 14.57
CA ASN A 73 -6.83 13.46 13.46
C ASN A 73 -5.31 13.55 13.73
N GLN A 74 -4.86 13.03 14.87
CA GLN A 74 -3.45 12.95 15.23
C GLN A 74 -2.97 11.50 15.22
N SER A 75 -1.78 11.25 14.68
CA SER A 75 -1.19 9.90 14.72
C SER A 75 -0.87 9.49 16.15
N LEU A 76 -1.25 8.27 16.52
CA LEU A 76 -0.93 7.63 17.79
C LEU A 76 0.21 6.62 17.66
N ALA A 77 0.95 6.67 16.56
CA ALA A 77 2.03 5.73 16.25
C ALA A 77 3.12 5.64 17.34
N ASN A 78 3.36 6.73 18.07
CA ASN A 78 4.38 6.74 19.14
C ASN A 78 3.86 6.22 20.49
N TRP A 79 2.58 5.90 20.60
CA TRP A 79 2.01 5.43 21.84
C TRP A 79 2.37 3.97 22.08
N ARG A 80 2.90 3.71 23.28
CA ARG A 80 3.19 2.34 23.74
C ARG A 80 2.04 1.85 24.60
N LEU A 81 1.46 0.71 24.21
CA LEU A 81 0.28 0.14 24.85
C LEU A 81 0.63 -1.02 25.80
N ASP A 82 1.85 -1.03 26.32
CA ASP A 82 2.42 -2.17 27.05
C ASP A 82 1.67 -2.52 28.35
N SER A 83 1.03 -1.52 28.96
CA SER A 83 0.30 -1.70 30.24
C SER A 83 -1.21 -1.86 30.08
N LEU A 84 -1.74 -1.77 28.85
CA LEU A 84 -3.18 -1.95 28.66
C LEU A 84 -3.61 -3.33 29.19
N VAL A 85 -4.61 -3.32 30.07
CA VAL A 85 -5.12 -4.55 30.67
C VAL A 85 -5.76 -5.41 29.59
N SER A 86 -5.19 -6.60 29.42
CA SER A 86 -5.73 -7.62 28.53
C SER A 86 -7.12 -8.07 28.99
N THR A 87 -7.97 -8.42 28.03
CA THR A 87 -9.28 -9.03 28.29
C THR A 87 -9.21 -10.34 29.08
N THR A 88 -8.04 -10.99 29.11
CA THR A 88 -7.84 -12.25 29.82
C THR A 88 -7.77 -12.10 31.34
N GLY A 89 -7.43 -10.90 31.85
CA GLY A 89 -7.33 -10.63 33.29
C GLY A 89 -8.65 -10.20 33.94
N LEU A 90 -9.55 -9.59 33.15
CA LEU A 90 -10.87 -9.12 33.59
C LEU A 90 -11.90 -9.36 32.48
N PRO A 91 -12.24 -10.60 32.17
CA PRO A 91 -12.97 -10.97 30.95
C PRO A 91 -14.38 -10.32 30.83
N ASN A 92 -14.91 -9.77 31.92
CA ASN A 92 -16.24 -9.17 31.97
C ASN A 92 -16.22 -7.64 32.24
N SER A 93 -15.04 -7.00 32.25
CA SER A 93 -14.98 -5.55 32.42
C SER A 93 -15.20 -4.84 31.08
N PRO A 94 -16.25 -4.04 30.90
CA PRO A 94 -16.48 -3.27 29.68
C PRO A 94 -15.40 -2.20 29.44
N TRP A 95 -14.51 -2.00 30.40
CA TRP A 95 -13.45 -1.00 30.39
C TRP A 95 -12.06 -1.55 30.11
N SER A 96 -11.91 -2.90 30.02
CA SER A 96 -10.60 -3.52 29.78
C SER A 96 -10.04 -3.23 28.39
N GLY A 97 -8.77 -2.83 28.33
CA GLY A 97 -8.13 -2.49 27.08
C GLY A 97 -8.57 -1.14 26.49
N ALA A 98 -8.89 -1.13 25.23
CA ALA A 98 -9.28 0.05 24.47
C ALA A 98 -10.62 -0.12 23.69
N PRO A 99 -11.68 -0.71 24.29
CA PRO A 99 -12.94 -0.87 23.60
C PRO A 99 -13.52 0.50 23.25
N ARG A 100 -14.01 0.65 22.03
CA ARG A 100 -14.58 1.87 21.48
C ARG A 100 -13.66 3.10 21.50
N MET A 101 -12.34 2.88 21.69
CA MET A 101 -11.37 3.96 21.86
C MET A 101 -11.37 4.96 20.71
N LEU A 102 -11.45 4.47 19.49
CA LEU A 102 -11.36 5.27 18.26
C LEU A 102 -12.69 5.34 17.49
N ASP A 103 -13.77 4.80 18.07
CA ASP A 103 -15.08 4.78 17.39
C ASP A 103 -15.51 6.18 16.99
N ASN A 104 -15.86 6.36 15.71
CA ASN A 104 -16.32 7.64 15.17
C ASN A 104 -15.38 8.83 15.45
N SER A 105 -14.09 8.57 15.67
CA SER A 105 -13.06 9.62 15.69
C SER A 105 -12.80 10.15 14.28
N GLY A 106 -12.12 11.30 14.18
CA GLY A 106 -11.77 11.92 12.91
C GLY A 106 -10.45 11.43 12.30
N LEU A 107 -9.90 10.31 12.77
CA LEU A 107 -8.63 9.80 12.23
C LEU A 107 -8.74 9.55 10.73
N SER A 108 -7.87 10.23 9.98
CA SER A 108 -7.70 9.95 8.56
C SER A 108 -7.10 8.54 8.36
N MET A 109 -7.36 7.93 7.21
CA MET A 109 -6.77 6.66 6.82
C MET A 109 -5.24 6.65 7.01
N LYS A 110 -4.55 7.73 6.58
CA LYS A 110 -3.10 7.88 6.74
C LYS A 110 -2.65 7.78 8.21
N ASN A 111 -3.32 8.48 9.13
CA ASN A 111 -2.96 8.46 10.55
C ASN A 111 -3.35 7.15 11.21
N TYR A 112 -4.44 6.53 10.80
CA TYR A 112 -4.87 5.23 11.30
C TYR A 112 -3.94 4.11 10.80
N ASP A 113 -3.57 4.10 9.52
CA ASP A 113 -2.58 3.19 8.97
C ASP A 113 -1.23 3.29 9.71
N ALA A 114 -0.70 4.51 9.88
CA ALA A 114 0.55 4.73 10.61
C ALA A 114 0.46 4.21 12.06
N THR A 115 -0.69 4.38 12.70
CA THR A 115 -0.95 3.90 14.07
C THR A 115 -0.93 2.37 14.12
N LEU A 116 -1.69 1.69 13.25
CA LEU A 116 -1.75 0.22 13.21
C LEU A 116 -0.38 -0.41 12.88
N ILE A 117 0.34 0.17 11.91
CA ILE A 117 1.69 -0.31 11.53
C ILE A 117 2.63 -0.23 12.72
N SER A 118 2.63 0.90 13.42
CA SER A 118 3.51 1.10 14.58
C SER A 118 3.12 0.19 15.75
N TRP A 119 1.84 0.08 16.06
CA TRP A 119 1.37 -0.79 17.13
C TRP A 119 1.67 -2.27 16.84
N ASN A 120 1.59 -2.70 15.59
CA ASN A 120 1.99 -4.07 15.21
C ASN A 120 3.47 -4.36 15.53
N ILE A 121 4.36 -3.37 15.39
CA ILE A 121 5.80 -3.53 15.68
C ILE A 121 6.07 -3.50 17.20
N GLN A 122 5.32 -2.70 17.94
CA GLN A 122 5.54 -2.43 19.36
C GLN A 122 4.75 -3.33 20.29
N SER A 123 3.70 -3.98 19.78
CA SER A 123 2.78 -4.76 20.62
C SER A 123 3.48 -5.94 21.29
N THR A 124 3.17 -6.10 22.56
CA THR A 124 3.36 -7.36 23.26
C THR A 124 2.30 -8.36 22.81
N ASN A 125 2.57 -9.65 22.96
CA ASN A 125 1.64 -10.74 22.61
C ASN A 125 0.46 -10.84 23.61
N SER A 126 -0.18 -9.71 23.89
CA SER A 126 -1.33 -9.63 24.77
C SER A 126 -2.59 -9.32 23.97
N PRO A 127 -3.61 -10.18 24.02
CA PRO A 127 -4.88 -9.93 23.36
C PRO A 127 -5.52 -8.63 23.88
N LEU A 128 -5.86 -7.71 22.98
CA LEU A 128 -6.54 -6.46 23.29
C LEU A 128 -7.81 -6.33 22.46
N ILE A 129 -8.80 -5.60 23.00
CA ILE A 129 -9.94 -5.13 22.23
C ILE A 129 -9.67 -3.68 21.83
N LEU A 130 -9.76 -3.37 20.54
CA LEU A 130 -9.73 -2.01 20.00
C LEU A 130 -11.05 -1.72 19.29
N GLY A 131 -11.75 -0.68 19.71
CA GLY A 131 -12.88 -0.12 18.96
C GLY A 131 -12.37 0.90 17.95
N ALA A 132 -12.78 0.77 16.69
CA ALA A 132 -12.37 1.63 15.57
C ALA A 132 -13.52 1.81 14.56
N ALA A 133 -14.78 1.83 15.06
CA ALA A 133 -15.95 1.96 14.20
C ALA A 133 -15.90 3.24 13.37
N GLY A 134 -16.16 3.09 12.06
CA GLY A 134 -16.15 4.20 11.10
C GLY A 134 -14.77 4.52 10.52
N LEU A 135 -13.68 3.95 11.03
CA LEU A 135 -12.35 4.16 10.48
C LEU A 135 -12.08 3.28 9.26
N LYS A 136 -11.23 3.80 8.38
CA LYS A 136 -10.78 3.11 7.17
C LYS A 136 -9.27 2.95 7.20
N TYR A 137 -8.77 1.81 6.69
CA TYR A 137 -7.35 1.54 6.52
C TYR A 137 -7.06 1.02 5.10
N CYS A 138 -5.82 1.19 4.65
CA CYS A 138 -5.37 0.71 3.34
C CYS A 138 -4.00 0.04 3.43
N THR A 139 -2.96 0.83 3.70
CA THR A 139 -1.57 0.35 3.72
C THR A 139 -1.24 -0.49 4.95
N ALA A 140 -2.03 -0.39 6.02
CA ALA A 140 -1.87 -1.17 7.24
C ALA A 140 -2.43 -2.61 7.17
N ASP A 141 -2.88 -3.10 6.01
CA ASP A 141 -3.55 -4.40 5.89
C ASP A 141 -2.72 -5.56 6.47
N ALA A 142 -1.43 -5.61 6.16
CA ALA A 142 -0.53 -6.64 6.69
C ALA A 142 -0.35 -6.51 8.22
N ALA A 143 -0.17 -5.29 8.72
CA ALA A 143 -0.03 -5.01 10.15
C ALA A 143 -1.31 -5.37 10.91
N ARG A 144 -2.48 -4.96 10.40
CA ARG A 144 -3.78 -5.28 10.98
C ARG A 144 -4.02 -6.79 11.03
N LYS A 145 -3.72 -7.51 9.94
CA LYS A 145 -3.82 -8.98 9.91
C LYS A 145 -2.96 -9.64 10.98
N ASN A 146 -1.75 -9.13 11.20
CA ASN A 146 -0.88 -9.67 12.25
C ASN A 146 -1.37 -9.30 13.65
N LEU A 147 -1.91 -8.10 13.86
CA LEU A 147 -2.52 -7.71 15.13
C LEU A 147 -3.67 -8.66 15.52
N ILE A 148 -4.56 -9.01 14.59
CA ILE A 148 -5.71 -9.88 14.88
C ILE A 148 -5.39 -11.39 14.80
N LYS A 149 -4.23 -11.75 14.26
CA LYS A 149 -3.81 -13.15 14.17
C LYS A 149 -3.66 -13.74 15.58
N PRO A 150 -4.13 -14.98 15.82
CA PRO A 150 -3.98 -15.63 17.12
C PRO A 150 -2.53 -15.66 17.63
N VAL A 151 -2.33 -15.51 18.93
CA VAL A 151 -1.00 -15.56 19.55
C VAL A 151 -0.33 -16.92 19.29
N ALA A 152 -1.10 -18.01 19.31
CA ALA A 152 -0.62 -19.36 19.00
C ALA A 152 -0.02 -19.48 17.58
N ASP A 153 -0.45 -18.63 16.66
CA ASP A 153 0.02 -18.60 15.27
C ASP A 153 1.12 -17.54 15.04
N GLY A 154 1.59 -16.89 16.13
CA GLY A 154 2.63 -15.85 16.08
C GLY A 154 2.10 -14.45 15.78
N GLY A 155 0.81 -14.20 15.97
CA GLY A 155 0.21 -12.86 15.96
C GLY A 155 0.07 -12.26 17.36
N HIS A 156 -0.72 -11.16 17.46
CA HIS A 156 -0.94 -10.46 18.74
C HIS A 156 -2.29 -10.80 19.41
N GLY A 157 -3.20 -11.49 18.71
CA GLY A 157 -4.49 -11.94 19.25
C GLY A 157 -5.49 -10.81 19.50
N TRP A 158 -5.33 -9.65 18.88
CA TRP A 158 -6.24 -8.51 19.06
C TRP A 158 -7.62 -8.76 18.46
N THR A 159 -8.62 -8.10 19.01
CA THR A 159 -9.94 -7.95 18.41
C THR A 159 -10.11 -6.49 18.01
N ILE A 160 -10.15 -6.18 16.70
CA ILE A 160 -10.36 -4.83 16.17
C ILE A 160 -11.77 -4.77 15.58
N ASN A 161 -12.61 -3.89 16.15
CA ASN A 161 -14.03 -3.81 15.84
C ASN A 161 -14.38 -2.55 15.04
N GLY A 162 -15.08 -2.74 13.93
CA GLY A 162 -15.80 -1.67 13.22
C GLY A 162 -15.00 -0.88 12.21
N ASP A 163 -13.70 -1.15 12.03
CA ASP A 163 -12.91 -0.62 10.94
C ASP A 163 -13.12 -1.41 9.63
N ALA A 164 -12.78 -0.82 8.49
CA ALA A 164 -12.88 -1.50 7.21
C ALA A 164 -11.68 -1.16 6.30
N LYS A 165 -11.28 -2.14 5.48
CA LYS A 165 -10.32 -1.88 4.41
C LYS A 165 -10.99 -1.13 3.28
N GLU A 166 -10.45 0.03 2.94
CA GLU A 166 -10.93 0.86 1.82
C GLU A 166 -9.77 1.69 1.28
N CYS A 167 -9.22 1.31 0.13
CA CYS A 167 -8.17 2.08 -0.50
C CYS A 167 -8.76 3.08 -1.50
N PRO A 168 -8.24 4.31 -1.58
CA PRO A 168 -8.67 5.26 -2.60
C PRO A 168 -8.44 4.67 -3.99
N LYS A 169 -9.36 4.94 -4.92
CA LYS A 169 -9.22 4.55 -6.32
C LYS A 169 -8.70 5.73 -7.13
N HIS A 170 -7.87 5.41 -8.10
CA HIS A 170 -7.29 6.38 -9.02
C HIS A 170 -7.43 5.88 -10.46
N THR A 171 -7.49 6.82 -11.39
CA THR A 171 -7.66 6.52 -12.81
C THR A 171 -6.30 6.19 -13.45
N VAL A 172 -6.27 5.08 -14.19
CA VAL A 172 -5.17 4.74 -15.10
C VAL A 172 -5.59 5.09 -16.52
N VAL A 173 -4.85 5.98 -17.16
CA VAL A 173 -5.01 6.33 -18.57
C VAL A 173 -3.94 5.63 -19.39
N PHE A 174 -4.33 5.01 -20.51
CA PHE A 174 -3.42 4.40 -21.47
C PHE A 174 -3.26 5.31 -22.68
N ASP A 175 -2.19 6.10 -22.70
CA ASP A 175 -1.83 6.91 -23.87
C ASP A 175 -1.15 6.02 -24.91
N THR A 176 -1.91 5.67 -25.93
CA THR A 176 -1.46 4.75 -26.97
C THR A 176 -0.50 5.36 -27.98
N GLN A 177 -0.16 6.64 -27.86
CA GLN A 177 0.82 7.32 -28.74
C GLN A 177 0.54 7.08 -30.25
N GLY A 178 -0.73 7.21 -30.64
CA GLY A 178 -1.20 7.01 -32.02
C GLY A 178 -1.55 5.58 -32.39
N GLY A 179 -1.58 4.66 -31.42
CA GLY A 179 -2.16 3.33 -31.58
C GLY A 179 -3.68 3.30 -31.34
N MET A 180 -4.28 2.12 -31.45
CA MET A 180 -5.70 1.91 -31.13
C MET A 180 -5.99 2.34 -29.69
N ALA A 181 -7.07 3.10 -29.48
CA ALA A 181 -7.47 3.59 -28.16
C ALA A 181 -7.78 2.46 -27.18
N ILE A 182 -7.41 2.64 -25.93
CA ILE A 182 -7.68 1.72 -24.81
C ILE A 182 -8.46 2.50 -23.75
N ALA A 183 -9.48 1.87 -23.19
CA ALA A 183 -10.27 2.45 -22.11
C ALA A 183 -9.44 2.61 -20.83
N SER A 184 -9.66 3.69 -20.07
CA SER A 184 -9.09 3.89 -18.75
C SER A 184 -9.61 2.84 -17.75
N GLN A 185 -8.87 2.64 -16.65
CA GLN A 185 -9.26 1.76 -15.56
C GLN A 185 -9.29 2.55 -14.25
N GLU A 186 -10.24 2.20 -13.37
CA GLU A 186 -10.26 2.65 -11.99
C GLU A 186 -9.64 1.55 -11.11
N VAL A 187 -8.49 1.85 -10.49
CA VAL A 187 -7.71 0.89 -9.72
C VAL A 187 -7.46 1.43 -8.33
N ALA A 188 -7.62 0.59 -7.31
CA ALA A 188 -7.36 1.01 -5.94
C ALA A 188 -5.84 1.17 -5.71
N PHE A 189 -5.48 2.14 -4.89
CA PHE A 189 -4.11 2.33 -4.42
C PHE A 189 -3.54 1.01 -3.89
N THR A 190 -2.31 0.70 -4.23
CA THR A 190 -1.60 -0.56 -3.96
C THR A 190 -2.05 -1.79 -4.75
N ASP A 191 -3.18 -1.76 -5.45
CA ASP A 191 -3.60 -2.87 -6.28
C ASP A 191 -2.81 -2.93 -7.60
N LYS A 192 -2.78 -4.09 -8.22
CA LYS A 192 -2.19 -4.26 -9.55
C LYS A 192 -3.15 -3.78 -10.63
N ILE A 193 -2.60 -3.10 -11.62
CA ILE A 193 -3.34 -2.70 -12.82
C ILE A 193 -3.50 -3.93 -13.71
N THR A 194 -4.70 -4.16 -14.23
CA THR A 194 -4.91 -5.22 -15.22
C THR A 194 -4.25 -4.82 -16.54
N ALA A 195 -3.36 -5.68 -17.06
CA ALA A 195 -2.73 -5.42 -18.34
C ALA A 195 -3.80 -5.32 -19.44
N PRO A 196 -3.85 -4.22 -20.20
CA PRO A 196 -4.77 -4.10 -21.32
C PRO A 196 -4.35 -5.00 -22.48
N ALA A 197 -5.24 -5.20 -23.44
CA ALA A 197 -4.86 -5.82 -24.72
C ALA A 197 -3.74 -5.02 -25.37
N VAL A 198 -2.85 -5.71 -26.07
CA VAL A 198 -1.76 -5.06 -26.81
C VAL A 198 -2.36 -4.15 -27.89
N PRO A 199 -2.08 -2.84 -27.87
CA PRO A 199 -2.61 -1.94 -28.88
C PRO A 199 -2.00 -2.22 -30.24
N ASN A 200 -2.72 -1.86 -31.30
CA ASN A 200 -2.22 -1.96 -32.67
C ASN A 200 -1.94 -0.56 -33.21
N ARG A 201 -0.83 -0.43 -33.96
CA ARG A 201 -0.46 0.77 -34.71
C ARG A 201 0.17 0.34 -36.02
N GLN A 202 -0.44 0.75 -37.15
CA GLN A 202 0.03 0.36 -38.47
C GLN A 202 1.48 0.81 -38.71
N GLY A 203 2.33 -0.08 -39.16
CA GLY A 203 3.75 0.17 -39.44
C GLY A 203 4.66 0.17 -38.19
N TYR A 204 4.14 -0.19 -37.02
CA TYR A 204 4.90 -0.21 -35.77
C TYR A 204 4.71 -1.51 -35.00
N THR A 205 5.71 -1.87 -34.22
CA THR A 205 5.68 -2.96 -33.25
C THR A 205 5.60 -2.37 -31.82
N PHE A 206 4.66 -2.86 -31.01
CA PHE A 206 4.51 -2.45 -29.62
C PHE A 206 5.71 -2.92 -28.77
N ALA A 207 6.33 -2.00 -28.02
CA ALA A 207 7.52 -2.26 -27.21
C ALA A 207 7.28 -2.13 -25.68
N GLY A 208 6.02 -1.97 -25.25
CA GLY A 208 5.66 -1.92 -23.84
C GLY A 208 5.05 -0.62 -23.39
N TRP A 209 4.60 -0.60 -22.12
CA TRP A 209 4.06 0.55 -21.43
C TRP A 209 5.11 1.20 -20.53
N TYR A 210 5.11 2.52 -20.45
CA TYR A 210 6.07 3.31 -19.68
C TYR A 210 5.37 4.37 -18.85
N THR A 211 5.97 4.75 -17.70
CA THR A 211 5.41 5.75 -16.78
C THR A 211 5.58 7.19 -17.24
N ASP A 212 6.37 7.42 -18.27
CA ASP A 212 6.68 8.73 -18.81
C ASP A 212 6.86 8.66 -20.33
N ASN A 213 6.69 9.81 -21.01
CA ASN A 213 6.79 9.93 -22.45
C ASN A 213 8.24 9.98 -22.99
N THR A 214 9.24 9.97 -22.09
CA THR A 214 10.65 9.79 -22.45
C THR A 214 11.05 8.32 -22.47
N PHE A 215 10.14 7.44 -22.04
CA PHE A 215 10.34 5.98 -21.97
C PHE A 215 11.53 5.56 -21.09
N ALA A 216 11.75 6.30 -19.98
CA ALA A 216 12.84 6.03 -19.06
C ALA A 216 12.53 4.82 -18.16
N ARG A 217 11.27 4.68 -17.72
CA ARG A 217 10.85 3.59 -16.84
C ARG A 217 9.70 2.78 -17.44
N ALA A 218 9.98 1.52 -17.79
CA ALA A 218 8.96 0.57 -18.21
C ALA A 218 8.04 0.20 -17.02
N TRP A 219 6.74 0.05 -17.30
CA TRP A 219 5.76 -0.48 -16.35
C TRP A 219 5.70 -1.99 -16.43
N ASN A 220 5.80 -2.64 -15.26
CA ASN A 220 5.69 -4.10 -15.14
C ASN A 220 4.40 -4.49 -14.41
N PHE A 221 3.38 -4.93 -15.14
CA PHE A 221 2.08 -5.33 -14.59
C PHE A 221 2.15 -6.50 -13.58
N ALA A 222 3.22 -7.29 -13.60
CA ALA A 222 3.41 -8.38 -12.64
C ALA A 222 3.90 -7.89 -11.27
N VAL A 223 4.60 -6.77 -11.22
CA VAL A 223 5.29 -6.26 -10.02
C VAL A 223 4.74 -4.92 -9.55
N ASP A 224 4.61 -3.94 -10.49
CA ASP A 224 4.21 -2.58 -10.14
C ASP A 224 2.75 -2.53 -9.69
N THR A 225 2.46 -1.61 -8.76
CA THR A 225 1.13 -1.40 -8.18
C THR A 225 0.69 0.04 -8.37
N MET A 226 -0.62 0.28 -8.32
CA MET A 226 -1.22 1.61 -8.44
C MET A 226 -0.65 2.58 -7.40
N PRO A 227 -0.08 3.74 -7.81
CA PRO A 227 0.35 4.78 -6.87
C PRO A 227 -0.85 5.49 -6.23
N ASP A 228 -0.61 6.31 -5.20
CA ASP A 228 -1.64 7.15 -4.56
C ASP A 228 -1.91 8.43 -5.38
N SER A 229 -2.12 8.26 -6.67
CA SER A 229 -2.42 9.32 -7.63
C SER A 229 -2.88 8.72 -8.97
N ASN A 230 -3.53 9.51 -9.81
CA ASN A 230 -3.80 9.11 -11.19
C ASN A 230 -2.50 8.82 -11.94
N LEU A 231 -2.54 7.84 -12.83
CA LEU A 231 -1.39 7.36 -13.59
C LEU A 231 -1.69 7.41 -15.08
N THR A 232 -0.73 7.89 -15.86
CA THR A 232 -0.74 7.74 -17.33
C THR A 232 0.37 6.78 -17.74
N LEU A 233 0.03 5.75 -18.47
CA LEU A 233 0.96 4.83 -19.10
C LEU A 233 1.07 5.12 -20.59
N TYR A 234 2.29 5.29 -21.07
CA TYR A 234 2.60 5.67 -22.46
C TYR A 234 3.07 4.45 -23.24
N ALA A 235 2.44 4.20 -24.39
CA ALA A 235 2.85 3.13 -25.31
C ALA A 235 4.15 3.49 -26.03
N LYS A 236 5.14 2.63 -25.95
CA LYS A 236 6.36 2.76 -26.77
C LYS A 236 6.20 1.95 -28.04
N TRP A 237 6.63 2.53 -29.16
CA TRP A 237 6.56 1.91 -30.48
C TRP A 237 7.94 1.87 -31.15
N ILE A 238 8.17 0.79 -31.90
CA ILE A 238 9.34 0.62 -32.75
C ILE A 238 8.82 0.62 -34.20
N GLU A 239 9.33 1.51 -35.04
CA GLU A 239 8.96 1.53 -36.45
C GLU A 239 9.41 0.24 -37.13
N ASN A 240 8.51 -0.40 -37.87
CA ASN A 240 8.84 -1.58 -38.64
C ASN A 240 9.70 -1.20 -39.84
N PRO A 241 10.74 -1.98 -40.19
CA PRO A 241 11.52 -1.68 -41.38
C PRO A 241 10.60 -1.59 -42.60
N LYS A 242 10.68 -0.49 -43.34
CA LYS A 242 10.01 -0.37 -44.62
C LYS A 242 10.53 -1.46 -45.49
N SER A 243 9.68 -2.36 -45.96
CA SER A 243 10.04 -3.26 -47.03
C SER A 243 10.44 -2.42 -48.24
N VAL A 244 11.70 -2.40 -48.56
CA VAL A 244 12.14 -1.85 -49.86
C VAL A 244 11.51 -2.79 -50.90
N ALA A 245 10.36 -2.38 -51.42
CA ALA A 245 9.84 -3.03 -52.63
C ALA A 245 10.97 -2.95 -53.64
N ALA A 246 11.55 -4.08 -53.98
CA ALA A 246 12.45 -4.16 -55.12
C ALA A 246 11.66 -3.67 -56.33
N SER A 247 11.81 -2.37 -56.62
CA SER A 247 11.32 -1.84 -57.91
C SER A 247 12.12 -2.56 -58.98
N GLY A 248 11.49 -3.60 -59.48
CA GLY A 248 12.08 -4.54 -60.37
C GLY A 248 12.38 -3.93 -61.72
N GLY A 249 13.29 -4.40 -62.23
CA GLY A 249 13.85 -4.36 -63.56
C GLY A 249 15.01 -5.33 -63.53
N ALA A 250 14.73 -6.57 -63.17
CA ALA A 250 15.68 -7.65 -63.37
C ALA A 250 15.80 -7.85 -64.88
N SER A 251 16.73 -7.15 -65.52
CA SER A 251 17.30 -7.55 -66.76
C SER A 251 17.97 -8.93 -66.55
N GLU A 252 17.52 -9.91 -67.25
CA GLU A 252 17.95 -11.33 -67.15
C GLU A 252 19.42 -11.59 -67.53
N ASN A 253 20.33 -10.63 -67.39
CA ASN A 253 21.71 -10.77 -67.87
C ASN A 253 22.78 -10.79 -66.79
N ASN A 254 22.52 -11.25 -65.58
CA ASN A 254 23.60 -11.34 -64.57
C ASN A 254 23.56 -12.60 -63.68
N LEU A 255 23.11 -13.72 -64.25
CA LEU A 255 23.16 -14.99 -63.51
C LEU A 255 24.52 -15.72 -63.60
N SER A 256 25.44 -15.20 -64.45
CA SER A 256 26.75 -15.84 -64.63
C SER A 256 27.86 -15.35 -63.68
N SER A 257 27.60 -14.35 -62.84
CA SER A 257 28.63 -13.88 -61.88
C SER A 257 28.50 -14.43 -60.48
N LEU A 258 27.38 -15.07 -60.13
CA LEU A 258 27.20 -15.66 -58.80
C LEU A 258 27.75 -17.07 -58.63
N THR A 259 28.06 -17.78 -59.72
CA THR A 259 28.68 -19.11 -59.68
C THR A 259 30.19 -19.05 -59.49
N LYS A 260 30.82 -17.87 -59.60
CA LYS A 260 32.27 -17.74 -59.48
C LYS A 260 32.79 -17.41 -58.10
N LEU A 261 31.90 -17.08 -57.12
CA LEU A 261 32.25 -16.82 -55.72
C LEU A 261 32.24 -18.11 -54.83
N ALA A 262 31.76 -19.20 -55.36
CA ALA A 262 31.68 -20.46 -54.61
C ALA A 262 33.00 -21.31 -54.67
N GLU A 263 33.96 -20.88 -55.43
CA GLU A 263 35.24 -21.67 -55.64
C GLU A 263 36.49 -21.09 -54.98
N THR A 264 36.37 -19.92 -54.34
CA THR A 264 37.45 -19.39 -53.48
C THR A 264 37.09 -19.57 -52.03
N GLY A 265 37.55 -20.61 -51.40
CA GLY A 265 37.41 -20.87 -49.99
C GLY A 265 38.00 -19.72 -49.16
N VAL A 266 37.14 -18.89 -48.63
CA VAL A 266 37.46 -17.97 -47.56
C VAL A 266 36.57 -18.33 -46.36
N ASP A 267 37.22 -18.75 -45.29
CA ASP A 267 36.64 -19.02 -43.98
C ASP A 267 35.67 -17.92 -43.55
N ALA A 268 34.39 -18.23 -43.50
CA ALA A 268 33.38 -17.38 -42.91
C ALA A 268 33.27 -17.71 -41.41
N GLY A 269 34.26 -17.25 -40.66
CA GLY A 269 34.13 -17.09 -39.23
C GLY A 269 33.43 -15.76 -38.94
N ILE A 270 32.44 -15.85 -38.05
CA ILE A 270 31.89 -14.74 -37.28
C ILE A 270 30.99 -13.76 -38.06
N PHE A 271 29.67 -13.96 -37.92
CA PHE A 271 28.64 -12.99 -37.59
C PHE A 271 27.25 -13.66 -37.54
N PHE A 272 26.97 -14.35 -36.43
CA PHE A 272 25.61 -14.61 -36.01
C PHE A 272 25.41 -13.92 -34.67
N SER A 273 24.78 -12.76 -34.68
CA SER A 273 24.26 -12.16 -33.49
C SER A 273 22.86 -11.64 -33.77
N ALA A 274 21.94 -12.15 -32.98
CA ALA A 274 20.65 -11.58 -32.61
C ALA A 274 19.54 -11.52 -33.67
N ALA A 275 18.87 -12.62 -33.87
CA ALA A 275 17.39 -12.60 -34.01
C ALA A 275 16.86 -14.01 -33.72
N VAL A 276 15.79 -14.09 -32.98
CA VAL A 276 14.97 -15.26 -32.62
C VAL A 276 15.20 -15.79 -31.21
N ALA A 277 14.30 -15.41 -30.33
CA ALA A 277 13.73 -16.34 -29.37
C ALA A 277 12.49 -15.75 -28.71
N PHE A 278 11.33 -15.98 -29.24
CA PHE A 278 10.09 -16.09 -28.48
C PHE A 278 9.25 -17.20 -29.06
N ILE A 279 9.47 -18.42 -28.59
CA ILE A 279 8.53 -19.53 -28.74
C ILE A 279 8.41 -20.23 -27.40
N ALA A 280 7.17 -20.20 -26.88
CA ALA A 280 6.49 -21.15 -26.00
C ALA A 280 7.27 -21.73 -24.82
N VAL A 281 6.85 -21.31 -23.61
CA VAL A 281 7.06 -22.09 -22.38
C VAL A 281 5.91 -23.10 -22.27
N GLY A 282 6.15 -24.29 -22.77
CA GLY A 282 5.41 -25.49 -22.43
C GLY A 282 5.99 -26.11 -21.18
N SER A 283 5.10 -26.54 -20.32
CA SER A 283 5.32 -27.23 -19.05
C SER A 283 6.40 -28.33 -19.09
N ILE A 284 7.37 -28.29 -18.18
CA ILE A 284 8.16 -29.45 -17.80
C ILE A 284 8.03 -29.65 -16.27
N ALA A 285 7.28 -30.69 -15.93
CA ALA A 285 7.25 -31.25 -14.59
C ALA A 285 8.54 -32.01 -14.32
N ILE A 286 9.34 -31.59 -13.37
CA ILE A 286 10.51 -32.36 -12.90
C ILE A 286 10.06 -33.23 -11.72
N LYS A 287 10.06 -34.52 -11.95
CA LYS A 287 9.84 -35.60 -10.98
C LYS A 287 11.13 -35.81 -10.19
N LEU A 288 11.20 -35.41 -8.95
CA LEU A 288 12.30 -35.76 -8.06
C LEU A 288 12.15 -37.20 -7.58
N ILE A 289 13.10 -38.02 -7.99
CA ILE A 289 13.25 -39.38 -7.49
C ILE A 289 14.10 -39.33 -6.22
N LYS A 290 13.52 -39.81 -5.12
CA LYS A 290 14.20 -40.17 -3.88
C LYS A 290 15.16 -41.33 -4.14
N ARG A 291 16.42 -41.25 -3.69
CA ARG A 291 17.21 -42.42 -3.30
C ARG A 291 18.03 -42.12 -2.04
N SER A 292 17.77 -42.98 -1.11
CA SER A 292 18.50 -43.42 0.10
C SER A 292 19.12 -42.37 1.01
#